data_7b4e0841d8fad866b4bc0393ff1babb3
#
_entry.id   7b4e0841d8fad866b4bc0393ff1babb3
#
_cell.length_a   1.000
_cell.length_b   1.000
_cell.length_c   1.000
_cell.angle_alpha   90.00
_cell.angle_beta   90.00
_cell.angle_gamma   90.00
#
_symmetry.space_group_name_H-M   'P 1'
#
loop_
_entity.id
_entity.type
_entity.pdbx_description
1 polymer ?
#
loop_
_entity_poly.entity_id
_entity_poly.type
_entity_poly.pdbx_seq_one_letter_code
_entity_poly.pdbx_strand_id
1 'polypeptide(L)'
;MTKQLQQTLRDSAVARWTVLILVASMMFFAYMFVDILSPLASVLNDTLGWDQGVFGTYASAEYILCVFGFLIFAGIILDKMGVRFTGLLSAGLMVLGASIKYIGISDWFDANNIVWLNSWWTAMPGSAKMAAFGFMIFGCGCEMAGTTVSKILAKWFKGKEMALAMGLEMAIARIGVFAAMAFSPAISEHFAVNGQPSVVASLLFAALLLVVGLLNFFVFTIMDTKFDKQLVAIGEATDMHDPEDEFHVSDLGKIFSSKMFWIIALLCVLYYSAIFPFQRFATNFLEETLMISNAEASGLFKWFPILAMVLTPFLGMFID
;
A
#
# COMPACT_ATOMS: atom_id res chain seq x y z
N MET A 1 -3.08 -29.75 40.82
CA MET A 1 -2.09 -28.73 40.45
C MET A 1 -2.69 -27.90 39.37
N THR A 2 -3.23 -26.75 39.70
CA THR A 2 -3.75 -25.75 38.78
C THR A 2 -2.56 -25.16 37.99
N LYS A 3 -2.41 -25.52 36.69
CA LYS A 3 -1.52 -24.79 35.79
C LYS A 3 -1.96 -23.33 35.86
N GLN A 4 -1.19 -22.46 36.49
CA GLN A 4 -1.31 -21.04 36.28
C GLN A 4 -1.20 -20.83 34.77
N LEU A 5 -2.27 -20.41 34.14
CA LEU A 5 -2.27 -19.98 32.73
C LEU A 5 -1.23 -18.85 32.63
N GLN A 6 -0.08 -19.16 32.07
CA GLN A 6 0.91 -18.13 31.79
C GLN A 6 0.28 -17.18 30.75
N GLN A 7 0.02 -15.94 31.17
CA GLN A 7 -0.52 -14.91 30.27
C GLN A 7 0.51 -14.60 29.18
N THR A 8 0.08 -14.72 27.95
CA THR A 8 0.89 -14.35 26.79
C THR A 8 0.68 -12.87 26.42
N LEU A 9 1.53 -12.32 25.55
CA LEU A 9 1.34 -10.96 25.03
C LEU A 9 -0.01 -10.82 24.29
N ARG A 10 -0.52 -11.89 23.68
CA ARG A 10 -1.85 -11.94 23.06
C ARG A 10 -2.99 -11.67 24.05
N ASP A 11 -2.83 -12.02 25.32
CA ASP A 11 -3.86 -11.81 26.34
C ASP A 11 -3.92 -10.35 26.82
N SER A 12 -2.82 -9.60 26.65
CA SER A 12 -2.77 -8.17 26.90
C SER A 12 -3.43 -7.36 25.79
N ALA A 13 -4.53 -6.68 26.09
CA ALA A 13 -5.17 -5.77 25.14
C ALA A 13 -4.21 -4.69 24.65
N VAL A 14 -3.41 -4.11 25.56
CA VAL A 14 -2.42 -3.08 25.21
C VAL A 14 -1.43 -3.60 24.17
N ALA A 15 -0.89 -4.82 24.33
CA ALA A 15 0.05 -5.38 23.38
C ALA A 15 -0.59 -5.61 22.00
N ARG A 16 -1.81 -6.18 21.95
CA ARG A 16 -2.54 -6.41 20.69
C ARG A 16 -2.80 -5.10 19.93
N TRP A 17 -3.34 -4.11 20.62
CA TRP A 17 -3.65 -2.82 20.01
C TRP A 17 -2.39 -2.04 19.60
N THR A 18 -1.28 -2.18 20.33
CA THR A 18 0.02 -1.63 19.93
C THR A 18 0.50 -2.27 18.62
N VAL A 19 0.38 -3.60 18.51
CA VAL A 19 0.73 -4.31 17.25
C VAL A 19 -0.14 -3.82 16.10
N LEU A 20 -1.45 -3.69 16.30
CA LEU A 20 -2.33 -3.15 15.27
C LEU A 20 -1.85 -1.76 14.80
N ILE A 21 -1.56 -0.85 15.72
CA ILE A 21 -1.10 0.50 15.37
C ILE A 21 0.22 0.46 14.60
N LEU A 22 1.17 -0.37 15.01
CA LEU A 22 2.46 -0.49 14.34
C LEU A 22 2.32 -0.99 12.89
N VAL A 23 1.53 -2.06 12.67
CA VAL A 23 1.38 -2.61 11.31
C VAL A 23 0.42 -1.78 10.45
N ALA A 24 -0.65 -1.23 11.03
CA ALA A 24 -1.57 -0.36 10.32
C ALA A 24 -0.93 0.98 9.94
N SER A 25 0.02 1.50 10.73
CA SER A 25 0.78 2.71 10.35
C SER A 25 1.62 2.48 9.09
N MET A 26 2.19 1.30 8.92
CA MET A 26 2.91 0.94 7.68
C MET A 26 1.96 0.98 6.48
N MET A 27 0.75 0.42 6.60
CA MET A 27 -0.26 0.46 5.55
C MET A 27 -0.77 1.87 5.29
N PHE A 28 -0.97 2.68 6.32
CA PHE A 28 -1.31 4.10 6.19
C PHE A 28 -0.29 4.84 5.31
N PHE A 29 1.00 4.70 5.60
CA PHE A 29 2.06 5.35 4.84
C PHE A 29 2.19 4.79 3.43
N ALA A 30 1.97 3.47 3.24
CA ALA A 30 1.96 2.85 1.94
C ALA A 30 0.83 3.42 1.05
N TYR A 31 -0.41 3.45 1.54
CA TYR A 31 -1.54 3.99 0.79
C TYR A 31 -1.45 5.50 0.56
N MET A 32 -0.87 6.25 1.52
CA MET A 32 -0.55 7.65 1.29
C MET A 32 0.46 7.82 0.16
N PHE A 33 1.53 7.00 0.11
CA PHE A 33 2.54 7.06 -0.95
C PHE A 33 2.01 6.64 -2.31
N VAL A 34 1.09 5.67 -2.36
CA VAL A 34 0.40 5.22 -3.58
C VAL A 34 -0.24 6.41 -4.29
N ASP A 35 -0.97 7.24 -3.55
CA ASP A 35 -1.79 8.32 -4.10
C ASP A 35 -1.16 9.71 -4.01
N ILE A 36 0.09 9.85 -3.50
CA ILE A 36 0.70 11.15 -3.23
C ILE A 36 0.85 12.03 -4.48
N LEU A 37 1.03 11.44 -5.67
CA LEU A 37 1.14 12.18 -6.92
C LEU A 37 -0.19 12.33 -7.68
N SER A 38 -1.25 11.63 -7.26
CA SER A 38 -2.54 11.69 -7.93
C SER A 38 -3.15 13.10 -7.98
N PRO A 39 -3.14 13.90 -6.89
CA PRO A 39 -3.63 15.27 -6.94
C PRO A 39 -2.68 16.24 -7.67
N LEU A 40 -1.47 15.83 -8.02
CA LEU A 40 -0.47 16.67 -8.68
C LEU A 40 -0.28 16.30 -10.17
N ALA A 41 -1.22 15.59 -10.78
CA ALA A 41 -1.10 15.13 -12.18
C ALA A 41 -0.98 16.31 -13.16
N SER A 42 -1.71 17.42 -12.96
CA SER A 42 -1.58 18.64 -13.74
C SER A 42 -0.21 19.30 -13.54
N VAL A 43 0.26 19.39 -12.30
CA VAL A 43 1.58 19.95 -11.97
C VAL A 43 2.72 19.12 -12.61
N LEU A 44 2.59 17.79 -12.63
CA LEU A 44 3.54 16.90 -13.31
C LEU A 44 3.56 17.12 -14.83
N ASN A 45 2.41 17.40 -15.44
CA ASN A 45 2.36 17.77 -16.85
C ASN A 45 3.10 19.09 -17.12
N ASP A 46 2.86 20.10 -16.31
CA ASP A 46 3.44 21.44 -16.50
C ASP A 46 4.94 21.48 -16.19
N THR A 47 5.42 20.70 -15.23
CA THR A 47 6.82 20.72 -14.77
C THR A 47 7.71 19.69 -15.44
N LEU A 48 7.21 18.48 -15.68
CA LEU A 48 7.99 17.34 -16.21
C LEU A 48 7.48 16.83 -17.57
N GLY A 49 6.45 17.46 -18.15
CA GLY A 49 5.86 17.06 -19.42
C GLY A 49 5.16 15.69 -19.36
N TRP A 50 4.65 15.29 -18.20
CA TRP A 50 3.92 14.05 -18.06
C TRP A 50 2.45 14.28 -18.42
N ASP A 51 2.12 14.09 -19.69
CA ASP A 51 0.73 14.12 -20.13
C ASP A 51 -0.12 13.03 -19.45
N GLN A 52 -1.42 13.05 -19.66
CA GLN A 52 -2.37 12.10 -19.05
C GLN A 52 -2.04 10.63 -19.40
N GLY A 53 -1.53 10.38 -20.61
CA GLY A 53 -1.12 9.04 -21.06
C GLY A 53 0.13 8.55 -20.34
N VAL A 54 1.12 9.44 -20.17
CA VAL A 54 2.35 9.17 -19.42
C VAL A 54 2.03 8.93 -17.95
N PHE A 55 1.18 9.78 -17.34
CA PHE A 55 0.76 9.62 -15.94
C PHE A 55 0.01 8.32 -15.73
N GLY A 56 -0.93 7.95 -16.62
CA GLY A 56 -1.66 6.70 -16.55
C GLY A 56 -0.76 5.47 -16.67
N THR A 57 0.23 5.52 -17.57
CA THR A 57 1.23 4.46 -17.74
C THR A 57 2.09 4.30 -16.49
N TYR A 58 2.57 5.42 -15.94
CA TYR A 58 3.29 5.45 -14.68
C TYR A 58 2.42 4.87 -13.53
N ALA A 59 1.18 5.30 -13.39
CA ALA A 59 0.28 4.86 -12.33
C ALA A 59 -0.05 3.36 -12.40
N SER A 60 -0.14 2.80 -13.62
CA SER A 60 -0.38 1.36 -13.82
C SER A 60 0.82 0.49 -13.47
N ALA A 61 2.03 1.05 -13.43
CA ALA A 61 3.25 0.31 -13.13
C ALA A 61 3.25 -0.35 -11.75
N GLU A 62 2.53 0.20 -10.78
CA GLU A 62 2.35 -0.37 -9.44
C GLU A 62 1.90 -1.83 -9.47
N TYR A 63 1.01 -2.18 -10.39
CA TYR A 63 0.37 -3.49 -10.44
C TYR A 63 0.99 -4.46 -11.46
N ILE A 64 1.92 -4.04 -12.30
CA ILE A 64 2.45 -4.84 -13.40
C ILE A 64 2.95 -6.20 -12.93
N LEU A 65 3.83 -6.25 -11.93
CA LEU A 65 4.38 -7.52 -11.45
C LEU A 65 3.33 -8.38 -10.73
N CYS A 66 2.35 -7.75 -10.09
CA CYS A 66 1.24 -8.48 -9.45
C CYS A 66 0.37 -9.20 -10.47
N VAL A 67 0.11 -8.58 -11.63
CA VAL A 67 -0.59 -9.21 -12.76
C VAL A 67 0.16 -10.43 -13.28
N PHE A 68 1.50 -10.40 -13.28
CA PHE A 68 2.33 -11.54 -13.69
C PHE A 68 2.56 -12.58 -12.60
N GLY A 69 1.76 -12.55 -11.52
CA GLY A 69 1.75 -13.59 -10.51
C GLY A 69 2.67 -13.35 -9.29
N PHE A 70 3.21 -12.15 -9.12
CA PHE A 70 4.05 -11.82 -7.96
C PHE A 70 3.38 -12.14 -6.63
N LEU A 71 2.05 -11.98 -6.50
CA LEU A 71 1.30 -12.30 -5.29
C LEU A 71 1.40 -13.78 -4.89
N ILE A 72 1.53 -14.69 -5.86
CA ILE A 72 1.75 -16.12 -5.58
C ILE A 72 3.12 -16.32 -4.93
N PHE A 73 4.15 -15.67 -5.47
CA PHE A 73 5.50 -15.73 -4.86
C PHE A 73 5.51 -15.08 -3.48
N ALA A 74 4.82 -13.96 -3.30
CA ALA A 74 4.66 -13.29 -2.01
C ALA A 74 4.02 -14.22 -0.96
N GLY A 75 2.96 -14.95 -1.34
CA GLY A 75 2.34 -15.96 -0.49
C GLY A 75 3.30 -17.08 -0.10
N ILE A 76 4.05 -17.64 -1.06
CA ILE A 76 5.05 -18.68 -0.81
C ILE A 76 6.16 -18.18 0.13
N ILE A 77 6.63 -16.95 -0.05
CA ILE A 77 7.62 -16.34 0.85
C ILE A 77 7.04 -16.19 2.25
N LEU A 78 5.79 -15.72 2.37
CA LEU A 78 5.10 -15.54 3.64
C LEU A 78 4.94 -16.87 4.39
N ASP A 79 4.59 -17.93 3.70
CA ASP A 79 4.41 -19.25 4.32
C ASP A 79 5.74 -19.89 4.74
N LYS A 80 6.78 -19.78 3.91
CA LYS A 80 8.10 -20.39 4.21
C LYS A 80 8.96 -19.59 5.16
N MET A 81 8.91 -18.26 5.07
CA MET A 81 9.81 -17.37 5.83
C MET A 81 9.13 -16.64 6.98
N GLY A 82 7.80 -16.72 7.05
CA GLY A 82 6.99 -16.16 8.12
C GLY A 82 6.82 -14.63 8.03
N VAL A 83 5.93 -14.12 8.89
CA VAL A 83 5.45 -12.72 8.85
C VAL A 83 6.55 -11.69 9.11
N ARG A 84 7.56 -12.02 9.92
CA ARG A 84 8.64 -11.08 10.25
C ARG A 84 9.54 -10.79 9.06
N PHE A 85 10.05 -11.83 8.42
CA PHE A 85 10.92 -11.68 7.26
C PHE A 85 10.16 -11.03 6.10
N THR A 86 8.97 -11.55 5.79
CA THR A 86 8.16 -11.07 4.67
C THR A 86 7.75 -9.60 4.85
N GLY A 87 7.39 -9.21 6.06
CA GLY A 87 7.02 -7.83 6.34
C GLY A 87 8.22 -6.86 6.31
N LEU A 88 9.39 -7.25 6.80
CA LEU A 88 10.60 -6.42 6.64
C LEU A 88 11.03 -6.31 5.18
N LEU A 89 10.94 -7.41 4.42
CA LEU A 89 11.21 -7.41 2.99
C LEU A 89 10.23 -6.49 2.25
N SER A 90 8.93 -6.57 2.55
CA SER A 90 7.91 -5.72 1.93
C SER A 90 8.14 -4.24 2.24
N ALA A 91 8.38 -3.89 3.50
CA ALA A 91 8.70 -2.52 3.89
C ALA A 91 9.99 -2.02 3.25
N GLY A 92 11.02 -2.86 3.14
CA GLY A 92 12.26 -2.56 2.44
C GLY A 92 12.05 -2.32 0.94
N LEU A 93 11.25 -3.14 0.26
CA LEU A 93 10.89 -2.94 -1.14
C LEU A 93 10.11 -1.65 -1.36
N MET A 94 9.20 -1.29 -0.44
CA MET A 94 8.47 -0.02 -0.52
C MET A 94 9.42 1.17 -0.41
N VAL A 95 10.35 1.17 0.54
CA VAL A 95 11.34 2.24 0.70
C VAL A 95 12.30 2.31 -0.50
N LEU A 96 12.77 1.16 -1.00
CA LEU A 96 13.62 1.10 -2.19
C LEU A 96 12.90 1.65 -3.41
N GLY A 97 11.67 1.19 -3.67
CA GLY A 97 10.87 1.66 -4.79
C GLY A 97 10.56 3.16 -4.71
N ALA A 98 10.25 3.65 -3.51
CA ALA A 98 10.06 5.07 -3.25
C ALA A 98 11.32 5.89 -3.52
N SER A 99 12.49 5.39 -3.13
CA SER A 99 13.78 6.05 -3.38
C SER A 99 14.09 6.15 -4.88
N ILE A 100 13.84 5.08 -5.64
CA ILE A 100 14.02 5.07 -7.10
C ILE A 100 13.04 6.03 -7.79
N LYS A 101 11.77 6.03 -7.35
CA LYS A 101 10.75 6.96 -7.85
C LYS A 101 11.14 8.41 -7.57
N TYR A 102 11.65 8.71 -6.38
CA TYR A 102 12.15 10.03 -6.00
C TYR A 102 13.32 10.47 -6.91
N ILE A 103 14.29 9.60 -7.14
CA ILE A 103 15.41 9.88 -8.04
C ILE A 103 14.88 10.24 -9.43
N GLY A 104 13.90 9.51 -9.95
CA GLY A 104 13.34 9.70 -11.30
C GLY A 104 12.71 11.07 -11.52
N ILE A 105 12.16 11.73 -10.49
CA ILE A 105 11.53 13.05 -10.59
C ILE A 105 12.39 14.18 -10.00
N SER A 106 13.58 13.87 -9.51
CA SER A 106 14.48 14.86 -8.90
C SER A 106 15.33 15.59 -9.94
N ASP A 107 15.77 16.81 -9.59
CA ASP A 107 16.69 17.61 -10.40
C ASP A 107 18.00 16.87 -10.68
N TRP A 108 18.38 15.93 -9.81
CA TRP A 108 19.57 15.09 -10.03
C TRP A 108 19.43 14.23 -11.28
N PHE A 109 18.25 13.70 -11.56
CA PHE A 109 18.00 12.88 -12.75
C PHE A 109 18.11 13.73 -14.02
N ASP A 110 17.55 14.93 -14.03
CA ASP A 110 17.62 15.84 -15.15
C ASP A 110 19.07 16.33 -15.41
N ALA A 111 19.81 16.65 -14.34
CA ALA A 111 21.19 17.09 -14.42
C ALA A 111 22.15 16.01 -14.97
N ASN A 112 21.87 14.73 -14.69
CA ASN A 112 22.71 13.60 -15.11
C ASN A 112 22.32 13.01 -16.47
N ASN A 113 21.21 13.42 -17.04
CA ASN A 113 20.69 13.09 -18.39
C ASN A 113 21.02 11.65 -18.84
N ILE A 114 20.26 10.66 -18.32
CA ILE A 114 20.46 9.25 -18.68
C ILE A 114 19.94 9.00 -20.10
N VAL A 115 20.79 9.29 -21.09
CA VAL A 115 20.45 9.32 -22.53
C VAL A 115 19.81 8.01 -23.01
N TRP A 116 20.30 6.85 -22.55
CA TRP A 116 19.74 5.58 -23.00
C TRP A 116 18.27 5.37 -22.53
N LEU A 117 17.88 5.92 -21.38
CA LEU A 117 16.50 5.87 -20.91
C LEU A 117 15.57 6.71 -21.80
N ASN A 118 16.06 7.76 -22.42
CA ASN A 118 15.28 8.59 -23.34
C ASN A 118 15.26 8.04 -24.77
N SER A 119 16.21 7.16 -25.15
CA SER A 119 16.38 6.67 -26.52
C SER A 119 15.39 5.58 -26.94
N TRP A 120 14.86 4.79 -26.00
CA TRP A 120 13.85 3.76 -26.29
C TRP A 120 12.48 4.22 -25.74
N TRP A 121 11.41 3.84 -26.44
CA TRP A 121 10.03 4.22 -26.11
C TRP A 121 9.87 5.73 -25.85
N THR A 122 10.07 6.49 -26.90
CA THR A 122 10.12 7.98 -26.86
C THR A 122 8.81 8.64 -26.42
N ALA A 123 7.69 7.91 -26.44
CA ALA A 123 6.40 8.40 -25.95
C ALA A 123 6.35 8.63 -24.44
N MET A 124 7.34 8.10 -23.68
CA MET A 124 7.42 8.25 -22.24
C MET A 124 8.76 8.88 -21.85
N PRO A 125 8.80 10.01 -21.12
CA PRO A 125 10.04 10.65 -20.64
C PRO A 125 10.87 9.71 -19.77
N GLY A 126 12.19 9.87 -19.74
CA GLY A 126 13.09 9.09 -18.90
C GLY A 126 12.77 9.20 -17.41
N SER A 127 12.37 10.39 -16.95
CA SER A 127 11.90 10.64 -15.58
C SER A 127 10.71 9.74 -15.22
N ALA A 128 9.72 9.68 -16.10
CA ALA A 128 8.53 8.85 -15.89
C ALA A 128 8.84 7.35 -15.92
N LYS A 129 9.77 6.88 -16.78
CA LYS A 129 10.21 5.48 -16.80
C LYS A 129 10.90 5.08 -15.51
N MET A 130 11.81 5.93 -15.02
CA MET A 130 12.51 5.69 -13.76
C MET A 130 11.53 5.69 -12.58
N ALA A 131 10.61 6.65 -12.55
CA ALA A 131 9.56 6.71 -11.53
C ALA A 131 8.63 5.48 -11.60
N ALA A 132 8.23 5.03 -12.80
CA ALA A 132 7.42 3.84 -13.01
C ALA A 132 8.14 2.57 -12.54
N PHE A 133 9.43 2.45 -12.82
CA PHE A 133 10.23 1.33 -12.33
C PHE A 133 10.30 1.29 -10.79
N GLY A 134 10.52 2.44 -10.15
CA GLY A 134 10.46 2.55 -8.70
C GLY A 134 9.07 2.20 -8.16
N PHE A 135 8.01 2.66 -8.84
CA PHE A 135 6.64 2.40 -8.41
C PHE A 135 6.23 0.93 -8.56
N MET A 136 6.76 0.24 -9.56
CA MET A 136 6.61 -1.22 -9.73
C MET A 136 7.23 -2.00 -8.56
N ILE A 137 8.43 -1.64 -8.12
CA ILE A 137 9.09 -2.25 -6.97
C ILE A 137 8.32 -1.94 -5.68
N PHE A 138 7.88 -0.69 -5.52
CA PHE A 138 7.03 -0.28 -4.40
C PHE A 138 5.74 -1.10 -4.35
N GLY A 139 5.06 -1.28 -5.48
CA GLY A 139 3.81 -2.04 -5.59
C GLY A 139 3.97 -3.49 -5.12
N CYS A 140 5.08 -4.16 -5.50
CA CYS A 140 5.41 -5.48 -4.96
C CYS A 140 5.49 -5.49 -3.43
N GLY A 141 6.15 -4.49 -2.85
CA GLY A 141 6.24 -4.33 -1.40
C GLY A 141 4.87 -4.09 -0.77
N CYS A 142 4.06 -3.21 -1.36
CA CYS A 142 2.74 -2.83 -0.84
C CYS A 142 1.77 -4.02 -0.81
N GLU A 143 1.68 -4.77 -1.90
CA GLU A 143 0.80 -5.95 -2.00
C GLU A 143 1.25 -7.09 -1.08
N MET A 144 2.57 -7.32 -0.98
CA MET A 144 3.12 -8.28 -0.01
C MET A 144 2.85 -7.85 1.44
N ALA A 145 2.90 -6.54 1.73
CA ALA A 145 2.59 -6.00 3.05
C ALA A 145 1.14 -6.29 3.44
N GLY A 146 0.17 -6.09 2.54
CA GLY A 146 -1.26 -6.32 2.80
C GLY A 146 -1.55 -7.76 3.24
N THR A 147 -1.01 -8.75 2.51
CA THR A 147 -1.15 -10.18 2.88
C THR A 147 -0.46 -10.50 4.21
N THR A 148 0.73 -9.94 4.44
CA THR A 148 1.49 -10.14 5.68
C THR A 148 0.78 -9.54 6.89
N VAL A 149 0.25 -8.31 6.78
CA VAL A 149 -0.49 -7.64 7.87
C VAL A 149 -1.75 -8.43 8.22
N SER A 150 -2.50 -8.92 7.23
CA SER A 150 -3.67 -9.77 7.47
C SER A 150 -3.30 -11.03 8.28
N LYS A 151 -2.19 -11.70 7.95
CA LYS A 151 -1.70 -12.88 8.69
C LYS A 151 -1.23 -12.51 10.11
N ILE A 152 -0.61 -11.36 10.29
CA ILE A 152 -0.23 -10.84 11.62
C ILE A 152 -1.47 -10.61 12.49
N LEU A 153 -2.49 -9.94 11.96
CA LEU A 153 -3.71 -9.67 12.70
C LEU A 153 -4.45 -10.95 13.06
N ALA A 154 -4.54 -11.91 12.13
CA ALA A 154 -5.11 -13.23 12.41
C ALA A 154 -4.37 -13.94 13.55
N LYS A 155 -3.04 -13.89 13.59
CA LYS A 155 -2.20 -14.47 14.65
C LYS A 155 -2.42 -13.81 16.01
N TRP A 156 -2.35 -12.48 16.05
CA TRP A 156 -2.38 -11.72 17.31
C TRP A 156 -3.78 -11.55 17.89
N PHE A 157 -4.82 -11.56 17.06
CA PHE A 157 -6.22 -11.41 17.47
C PHE A 157 -7.02 -12.73 17.43
N LYS A 158 -6.34 -13.88 17.31
CA LYS A 158 -6.98 -15.20 17.32
C LYS A 158 -7.85 -15.40 18.58
N GLY A 159 -9.15 -15.57 18.39
CA GLY A 159 -10.12 -15.72 19.48
C GLY A 159 -10.42 -14.44 20.27
N LYS A 160 -10.04 -13.29 19.74
CA LYS A 160 -10.32 -11.96 20.29
C LYS A 160 -11.03 -11.12 19.21
N GLU A 161 -10.96 -9.80 19.26
CA GLU A 161 -11.65 -8.85 18.37
C GLU A 161 -11.06 -8.82 16.94
N MET A 162 -10.90 -9.95 16.27
CA MET A 162 -10.17 -10.07 14.98
C MET A 162 -10.86 -9.29 13.85
N ALA A 163 -12.18 -9.38 13.72
CA ALA A 163 -12.93 -8.67 12.68
C ALA A 163 -12.81 -7.14 12.87
N LEU A 164 -12.88 -6.67 14.11
CA LEU A 164 -12.68 -5.25 14.43
C LEU A 164 -11.25 -4.80 14.10
N ALA A 165 -10.24 -5.59 14.43
CA ALA A 165 -8.84 -5.27 14.14
C ALA A 165 -8.57 -5.16 12.63
N MET A 166 -9.07 -6.11 11.83
CA MET A 166 -8.97 -6.08 10.36
C MET A 166 -9.73 -4.89 9.77
N GLY A 167 -10.92 -4.59 10.27
CA GLY A 167 -11.71 -3.45 9.82
C GLY A 167 -11.04 -2.11 10.12
N LEU A 168 -10.41 -1.97 11.30
CA LEU A 168 -9.68 -0.76 11.68
C LEU A 168 -8.39 -0.59 10.86
N GLU A 169 -7.68 -1.68 10.59
CA GLU A 169 -6.49 -1.63 9.72
C GLU A 169 -6.86 -1.07 8.33
N MET A 170 -7.90 -1.62 7.71
CA MET A 170 -8.39 -1.13 6.42
C MET A 170 -8.87 0.32 6.48
N ALA A 171 -9.52 0.73 7.57
CA ALA A 171 -9.94 2.11 7.77
C ALA A 171 -8.72 3.06 7.85
N ILE A 172 -7.69 2.67 8.60
CA ILE A 172 -6.44 3.44 8.74
C ILE A 172 -5.73 3.58 7.37
N ALA A 173 -5.70 2.51 6.56
CA ALA A 173 -5.18 2.58 5.20
C ALA A 173 -5.94 3.61 4.33
N ARG A 174 -7.28 3.65 4.41
CA ARG A 174 -8.10 4.64 3.69
C ARG A 174 -7.86 6.07 4.16
N ILE A 175 -7.54 6.28 5.45
CA ILE A 175 -7.12 7.59 5.95
C ILE A 175 -5.77 8.00 5.30
N GLY A 176 -4.90 7.06 4.95
CA GLY A 176 -3.69 7.31 4.19
C GLY A 176 -3.99 7.94 2.81
N VAL A 177 -4.98 7.42 2.09
CA VAL A 177 -5.43 8.01 0.81
C VAL A 177 -5.98 9.43 1.02
N PHE A 178 -6.83 9.64 2.04
CA PHE A 178 -7.29 10.98 2.42
C PHE A 178 -6.12 11.94 2.69
N ALA A 179 -5.11 11.48 3.43
CA ALA A 179 -3.94 12.28 3.77
C ALA A 179 -3.13 12.67 2.51
N ALA A 180 -3.00 11.76 1.53
CA ALA A 180 -2.38 12.08 0.24
C ALA A 180 -3.11 13.23 -0.46
N MET A 181 -4.44 13.13 -0.58
CA MET A 181 -5.25 14.15 -1.25
C MET A 181 -5.25 15.49 -0.50
N ALA A 182 -5.23 15.45 0.84
CA ALA A 182 -5.29 16.66 1.66
C ALA A 182 -3.94 17.39 1.75
N PHE A 183 -2.83 16.65 1.88
CA PHE A 183 -1.54 17.24 2.19
C PHE A 183 -0.63 17.41 0.97
N SER A 184 -0.77 16.60 -0.07
CA SER A 184 0.14 16.64 -1.22
C SER A 184 0.15 18.01 -1.92
N PRO A 185 -1.01 18.63 -2.28
CA PRO A 185 -1.01 19.96 -2.88
C PRO A 185 -0.43 21.02 -1.94
N ALA A 186 -0.82 21.00 -0.66
CA ALA A 186 -0.36 21.97 0.31
C ALA A 186 1.17 21.91 0.53
N ILE A 187 1.75 20.70 0.56
CA ILE A 187 3.21 20.52 0.66
C ILE A 187 3.88 21.01 -0.63
N SER A 188 3.32 20.65 -1.79
CA SER A 188 3.85 21.06 -3.09
C SER A 188 3.90 22.58 -3.23
N GLU A 189 2.85 23.29 -2.83
CA GLU A 189 2.77 24.75 -2.83
C GLU A 189 3.70 25.40 -1.79
N HIS A 190 3.77 24.83 -0.57
CA HIS A 190 4.61 25.36 0.50
C HIS A 190 6.11 25.34 0.13
N PHE A 191 6.53 24.30 -0.57
CA PHE A 191 7.92 24.15 -1.05
C PHE A 191 8.08 24.53 -2.52
N ALA A 192 7.26 25.45 -3.02
CA ALA A 192 7.37 25.94 -4.40
C ALA A 192 8.74 26.55 -4.68
N VAL A 193 9.30 26.23 -5.85
CA VAL A 193 10.59 26.77 -6.33
C VAL A 193 10.32 27.65 -7.55
N ASN A 194 10.80 28.87 -7.54
CA ASN A 194 10.58 29.84 -8.62
C ASN A 194 9.10 30.08 -8.99
N GLY A 195 8.20 29.94 -8.01
CA GLY A 195 6.75 30.11 -8.22
C GLY A 195 6.05 28.85 -8.80
N GLN A 196 6.77 27.76 -8.99
CA GLN A 196 6.22 26.47 -9.43
C GLN A 196 6.08 25.52 -8.24
N PRO A 197 4.94 24.83 -8.05
CA PRO A 197 4.75 23.84 -6.99
C PRO A 197 5.76 22.69 -7.09
N SER A 198 6.32 22.26 -5.95
CA SER A 198 7.34 21.21 -5.92
C SER A 198 6.75 19.83 -5.74
N VAL A 199 6.61 19.07 -6.82
CA VAL A 199 6.19 17.66 -6.78
C VAL A 199 7.18 16.80 -5.99
N VAL A 200 8.46 17.11 -6.11
CA VAL A 200 9.57 16.42 -5.42
C VAL A 200 9.42 16.48 -3.91
N ALA A 201 8.99 17.64 -3.37
CA ALA A 201 8.79 17.80 -1.92
C ALA A 201 7.67 16.91 -1.37
N SER A 202 6.54 16.84 -2.06
CA SER A 202 5.42 15.96 -1.66
C SER A 202 5.82 14.50 -1.70
N LEU A 203 6.55 14.07 -2.74
CA LEU A 203 7.02 12.70 -2.83
C LEU A 203 8.06 12.36 -1.75
N LEU A 204 9.01 13.27 -1.49
CA LEU A 204 10.01 13.09 -0.44
C LEU A 204 9.36 12.95 0.94
N PHE A 205 8.37 13.79 1.24
CA PHE A 205 7.63 13.72 2.49
C PHE A 205 7.01 12.32 2.69
N ALA A 206 6.29 11.81 1.69
CA ALA A 206 5.69 10.48 1.78
C ALA A 206 6.73 9.35 1.83
N ALA A 207 7.86 9.50 1.11
CA ALA A 207 8.96 8.52 1.17
C ALA A 207 9.61 8.45 2.56
N LEU A 208 9.77 9.59 3.25
CA LEU A 208 10.27 9.62 4.62
C LEU A 208 9.29 8.94 5.60
N LEU A 209 7.99 9.09 5.39
CA LEU A 209 6.98 8.39 6.19
C LEU A 209 7.01 6.87 5.98
N LEU A 210 7.37 6.38 4.78
CA LEU A 210 7.61 4.95 4.56
C LEU A 210 8.79 4.42 5.37
N VAL A 211 9.85 5.22 5.55
CA VAL A 211 10.96 4.86 6.43
C VAL A 211 10.48 4.74 7.88
N VAL A 212 9.60 5.64 8.34
CA VAL A 212 8.96 5.51 9.67
C VAL A 212 8.13 4.22 9.74
N GLY A 213 7.40 3.86 8.68
CA GLY A 213 6.66 2.60 8.58
C GLY A 213 7.57 1.37 8.70
N LEU A 214 8.72 1.39 8.03
CA LEU A 214 9.75 0.34 8.16
C LEU A 214 10.26 0.22 9.60
N LEU A 215 10.55 1.33 10.26
CA LEU A 215 10.98 1.35 11.67
C LEU A 215 9.90 0.82 12.60
N ASN A 216 8.64 1.19 12.39
CA ASN A 216 7.50 0.67 13.15
C ASN A 216 7.36 -0.86 12.97
N PHE A 217 7.55 -1.36 11.75
CA PHE A 217 7.52 -2.78 11.49
C PHE A 217 8.71 -3.51 12.14
N PHE A 218 9.88 -2.89 12.21
CA PHE A 218 11.01 -3.43 12.94
C PHE A 218 10.71 -3.57 14.44
N VAL A 219 10.05 -2.57 15.05
CA VAL A 219 9.57 -2.64 16.45
C VAL A 219 8.57 -3.79 16.63
N PHE A 220 7.61 -3.94 15.68
CA PHE A 220 6.69 -5.07 15.67
C PHE A 220 7.46 -6.41 15.67
N THR A 221 8.49 -6.55 14.86
CA THR A 221 9.30 -7.79 14.76
C THR A 221 9.90 -8.18 16.11
N ILE A 222 10.33 -7.21 16.92
CA ILE A 222 10.83 -7.45 18.29
C ILE A 222 9.71 -7.97 19.18
N MET A 223 8.51 -7.39 19.09
CA MET A 223 7.36 -7.82 19.89
C MET A 223 6.90 -9.23 19.49
N ASP A 224 6.82 -9.51 18.19
CA ASP A 224 6.40 -10.80 17.68
C ASP A 224 7.40 -11.92 18.04
N THR A 225 8.70 -11.61 18.04
CA THR A 225 9.73 -12.57 18.50
C THR A 225 9.56 -12.94 19.98
N LYS A 226 9.20 -11.98 20.83
CA LYS A 226 8.90 -12.24 22.25
C LYS A 226 7.63 -13.07 22.40
N PHE A 227 6.63 -12.79 21.60
CA PHE A 227 5.37 -13.52 21.60
C PHE A 227 5.57 -15.00 21.20
N ASP A 228 6.31 -15.29 20.14
CA ASP A 228 6.61 -16.65 19.72
C ASP A 228 7.35 -17.45 20.80
N LYS A 229 8.31 -16.83 21.50
CA LYS A 229 8.99 -17.47 22.62
C LYS A 229 8.03 -17.85 23.75
N GLN A 230 6.99 -17.04 23.98
CA GLN A 230 5.97 -17.35 24.98
C GLN A 230 5.07 -18.49 24.52
N LEU A 231 4.66 -18.54 23.24
CA LEU A 231 3.87 -19.63 22.69
C LEU A 231 4.60 -20.96 22.80
N VAL A 232 5.88 -21.02 22.44
CA VAL A 232 6.71 -22.22 22.58
C VAL A 232 6.80 -22.66 24.05
N ALA A 233 6.94 -21.72 24.99
CA ALA A 233 7.05 -22.01 26.42
C ALA A 233 5.76 -22.63 27.01
N ILE A 234 4.59 -22.33 26.45
CA ILE A 234 3.30 -22.90 26.88
C ILE A 234 2.92 -24.14 26.06
N GLY A 235 3.75 -24.55 25.08
CA GLY A 235 3.49 -25.74 24.24
C GLY A 235 2.45 -25.50 23.13
N GLU A 236 2.09 -24.24 22.85
CA GLU A 236 1.35 -23.91 21.63
C GLU A 236 2.30 -23.91 20.44
N ALA A 237 1.90 -24.53 19.32
CA ALA A 237 2.65 -24.42 18.08
C ALA A 237 2.71 -22.94 17.64
N THR A 238 3.89 -22.48 17.30
CA THR A 238 4.00 -21.21 16.58
C THR A 238 3.36 -21.41 15.21
N ASP A 239 2.44 -20.54 14.79
CA ASP A 239 1.69 -20.62 13.53
C ASP A 239 2.57 -20.66 12.25
N MET A 240 3.83 -21.03 12.40
CA MET A 240 4.78 -21.01 11.29
C MET A 240 4.70 -22.24 10.37
N HIS A 241 4.06 -23.32 10.82
CA HIS A 241 3.92 -24.56 10.01
C HIS A 241 2.71 -25.35 10.48
N ASP A 242 1.53 -25.00 9.95
CA ASP A 242 0.45 -25.98 9.87
C ASP A 242 0.56 -26.64 8.49
N PRO A 243 0.90 -27.94 8.41
CA PRO A 243 1.01 -28.63 7.12
C PRO A 243 -0.29 -28.66 6.32
N GLU A 244 -1.44 -28.43 6.97
CA GLU A 244 -2.76 -28.37 6.32
C GLU A 244 -3.00 -27.00 5.62
N ASP A 245 -2.27 -25.95 6.01
CA ASP A 245 -2.38 -24.59 5.43
C ASP A 245 -1.31 -24.32 4.36
N GLU A 246 -0.41 -25.27 4.05
CA GLU A 246 0.59 -25.09 3.01
C GLU A 246 -0.06 -25.04 1.62
N PHE A 247 0.27 -23.99 0.86
CA PHE A 247 -0.16 -23.84 -0.52
C PHE A 247 0.43 -24.93 -1.41
N HIS A 248 -0.45 -25.72 -2.00
CA HIS A 248 -0.09 -26.70 -3.04
C HIS A 248 -0.52 -26.22 -4.42
N VAL A 249 0.38 -26.34 -5.41
CA VAL A 249 0.09 -25.97 -6.81
C VAL A 249 -1.15 -26.69 -7.35
N SER A 250 -1.44 -27.91 -6.86
CA SER A 250 -2.66 -28.66 -7.15
C SER A 250 -3.97 -27.96 -6.78
N ASP A 251 -3.92 -27.05 -5.79
CA ASP A 251 -5.11 -26.32 -5.32
C ASP A 251 -5.53 -25.26 -6.33
N LEU A 252 -4.60 -24.72 -7.13
CA LEU A 252 -4.92 -23.84 -8.26
C LEU A 252 -5.91 -24.51 -9.23
N GLY A 253 -5.72 -25.80 -9.52
CA GLY A 253 -6.63 -26.54 -10.39
C GLY A 253 -8.06 -26.60 -9.85
N LYS A 254 -8.22 -26.76 -8.52
CA LYS A 254 -9.53 -26.77 -7.86
C LYS A 254 -10.18 -25.39 -7.90
N ILE A 255 -9.40 -24.33 -7.63
CA ILE A 255 -9.86 -22.93 -7.66
C ILE A 255 -10.35 -22.58 -9.07
N PHE A 256 -9.54 -22.81 -10.10
CA PHE A 256 -9.90 -22.48 -11.49
C PHE A 256 -11.06 -23.33 -12.04
N SER A 257 -11.35 -24.48 -11.45
CA SER A 257 -12.51 -25.30 -11.82
C SER A 257 -13.82 -24.79 -11.20
N SER A 258 -13.76 -23.90 -10.23
CA SER A 258 -14.94 -23.37 -9.55
C SER A 258 -15.61 -22.24 -10.34
N LYS A 259 -16.90 -22.43 -10.72
CA LYS A 259 -17.70 -21.37 -11.35
C LYS A 259 -17.84 -20.14 -10.46
N MET A 260 -17.97 -20.33 -9.14
CA MET A 260 -18.10 -19.23 -8.18
C MET A 260 -16.83 -18.36 -8.17
N PHE A 261 -15.65 -18.97 -8.27
CA PHE A 261 -14.40 -18.24 -8.39
C PHE A 261 -14.43 -17.27 -9.58
N TRP A 262 -14.87 -17.72 -10.76
CA TRP A 262 -14.90 -16.87 -11.96
C TRP A 262 -15.93 -15.73 -11.85
N ILE A 263 -17.08 -15.97 -11.20
CA ILE A 263 -18.08 -14.93 -10.98
C ILE A 263 -17.51 -13.86 -10.05
N ILE A 264 -16.90 -14.25 -8.94
CA ILE A 264 -16.29 -13.31 -7.98
C ILE A 264 -15.13 -12.57 -8.64
N ALA A 265 -14.26 -13.28 -9.37
CA ALA A 265 -13.15 -12.67 -10.08
C ALA A 265 -13.63 -11.63 -11.09
N LEU A 266 -14.66 -11.92 -11.87
CA LEU A 266 -15.24 -10.97 -12.83
C LEU A 266 -15.82 -9.73 -12.13
N LEU A 267 -16.55 -9.91 -11.03
CA LEU A 267 -17.08 -8.79 -10.25
C LEU A 267 -15.96 -7.91 -9.69
N CYS A 268 -14.89 -8.51 -9.19
CA CYS A 268 -13.71 -7.77 -8.73
C CYS A 268 -13.05 -6.98 -9.88
N VAL A 269 -12.85 -7.61 -11.06
CA VAL A 269 -12.29 -6.95 -12.23
C VAL A 269 -13.14 -5.75 -12.64
N LEU A 270 -14.46 -5.91 -12.75
CA LEU A 270 -15.37 -4.82 -13.13
C LEU A 270 -15.36 -3.67 -12.11
N TYR A 271 -15.36 -4.01 -10.82
CA TYR A 271 -15.31 -3.01 -9.75
C TYR A 271 -13.99 -2.22 -9.76
N TYR A 272 -12.86 -2.92 -9.74
CA TYR A 272 -11.56 -2.27 -9.65
C TYR A 272 -11.15 -1.55 -10.92
N SER A 273 -11.57 -2.03 -12.10
CA SER A 273 -11.34 -1.33 -13.37
C SER A 273 -12.06 0.03 -13.47
N ALA A 274 -13.13 0.24 -12.72
CA ALA A 274 -13.80 1.53 -12.64
C ALA A 274 -13.21 2.43 -11.53
N ILE A 275 -13.00 1.88 -10.33
CA ILE A 275 -12.64 2.67 -9.14
C ILE A 275 -11.21 3.18 -9.21
N PHE A 276 -10.22 2.38 -9.57
CA PHE A 276 -8.82 2.81 -9.52
C PHE A 276 -8.50 3.91 -10.55
N PRO A 277 -8.88 3.80 -11.83
CA PRO A 277 -8.68 4.90 -12.77
C PRO A 277 -9.40 6.18 -12.32
N PHE A 278 -10.64 6.06 -11.82
CA PHE A 278 -11.37 7.21 -11.29
C PHE A 278 -10.59 7.88 -10.16
N GLN A 279 -10.09 7.13 -9.17
CA GLN A 279 -9.34 7.70 -8.05
C GLN A 279 -8.05 8.40 -8.51
N ARG A 280 -7.35 7.84 -9.51
CA ARG A 280 -6.10 8.41 -10.02
C ARG A 280 -6.28 9.73 -10.77
N PHE A 281 -7.39 9.86 -11.49
CA PHE A 281 -7.65 11.02 -12.34
C PHE A 281 -8.72 11.97 -11.79
N ALA A 282 -9.33 11.68 -10.64
CA ALA A 282 -10.46 12.43 -10.13
C ALA A 282 -10.15 13.91 -9.89
N THR A 283 -9.00 14.24 -9.34
CA THR A 283 -8.60 15.63 -9.12
C THR A 283 -8.49 16.37 -10.45
N ASN A 284 -7.76 15.81 -11.41
CA ASN A 284 -7.61 16.42 -12.73
C ASN A 284 -8.97 16.51 -13.47
N PHE A 285 -9.81 15.48 -13.36
CA PHE A 285 -11.18 15.52 -13.92
C PHE A 285 -12.01 16.68 -13.35
N LEU A 286 -11.90 16.94 -12.03
CA LEU A 286 -12.61 18.05 -11.39
C LEU A 286 -12.03 19.41 -11.80
N GLU A 287 -10.71 19.54 -11.91
CA GLU A 287 -10.04 20.74 -12.41
C GLU A 287 -10.57 21.12 -13.80
N GLU A 288 -10.52 20.20 -14.75
CA GLU A 288 -10.91 20.42 -16.13
C GLU A 288 -12.41 20.63 -16.30
N THR A 289 -13.24 19.89 -15.55
CA THR A 289 -14.71 19.96 -15.71
C THR A 289 -15.31 21.16 -15.03
N LEU A 290 -14.82 21.51 -13.82
CA LEU A 290 -15.35 22.60 -13.01
C LEU A 290 -14.57 23.90 -13.17
N MET A 291 -13.46 23.90 -13.90
CA MET A 291 -12.54 25.04 -14.07
C MET A 291 -12.10 25.64 -12.74
N ILE A 292 -11.80 24.78 -11.76
CA ILE A 292 -11.34 25.16 -10.42
C ILE A 292 -9.84 24.85 -10.27
N SER A 293 -9.21 25.43 -9.23
CA SER A 293 -7.80 25.18 -8.95
C SER A 293 -7.55 23.75 -8.47
N ASN A 294 -6.32 23.26 -8.63
CA ASN A 294 -5.86 21.96 -8.15
C ASN A 294 -6.14 21.75 -6.65
N ALA A 295 -5.86 22.77 -5.83
CA ALA A 295 -6.12 22.72 -4.40
C ALA A 295 -7.62 22.57 -4.06
N GLU A 296 -8.51 23.27 -4.79
CA GLU A 296 -9.95 23.13 -4.62
C GLU A 296 -10.46 21.77 -5.08
N ALA A 297 -10.02 21.28 -6.24
CA ALA A 297 -10.39 19.97 -6.78
C ALA A 297 -9.97 18.84 -5.83
N SER A 298 -8.73 18.87 -5.35
CA SER A 298 -8.21 17.94 -4.36
C SER A 298 -8.94 18.06 -3.01
N GLY A 299 -9.28 19.28 -2.61
CA GLY A 299 -10.08 19.58 -1.42
C GLY A 299 -11.48 18.99 -1.46
N LEU A 300 -12.09 18.87 -2.65
CA LEU A 300 -13.36 18.19 -2.85
C LEU A 300 -13.19 16.68 -2.84
N PHE A 301 -12.23 16.15 -3.60
CA PHE A 301 -12.07 14.71 -3.79
C PHE A 301 -11.57 13.98 -2.53
N LYS A 302 -10.81 14.63 -1.65
CA LYS A 302 -10.31 14.01 -0.41
C LYS A 302 -11.39 13.37 0.45
N TRP A 303 -12.64 13.82 0.37
CA TRP A 303 -13.75 13.26 1.14
C TRP A 303 -14.23 11.91 0.61
N PHE A 304 -13.92 11.56 -0.65
CA PHE A 304 -14.33 10.29 -1.26
C PHE A 304 -13.86 9.06 -0.47
N PRO A 305 -12.57 8.91 -0.12
CA PRO A 305 -12.12 7.76 0.68
C PRO A 305 -12.72 7.74 2.10
N ILE A 306 -12.99 8.89 2.70
CA ILE A 306 -13.64 8.96 4.02
C ILE A 306 -15.11 8.51 3.94
N LEU A 307 -15.83 8.97 2.95
CA LEU A 307 -17.22 8.54 2.74
C LEU A 307 -17.31 7.04 2.45
N ALA A 308 -16.40 6.51 1.63
CA ALA A 308 -16.31 5.08 1.37
C ALA A 308 -16.03 4.29 2.66
N MET A 309 -15.10 4.77 3.51
CA MET A 309 -14.78 4.16 4.80
C MET A 309 -16.00 4.11 5.74
N VAL A 310 -16.77 5.19 5.80
CA VAL A 310 -17.96 5.28 6.67
C VAL A 310 -19.11 4.43 6.13
N LEU A 311 -19.37 4.50 4.81
CA LEU A 311 -20.52 3.83 4.20
C LEU A 311 -20.36 2.31 4.12
N THR A 312 -19.12 1.80 3.98
CA THR A 312 -18.87 0.36 3.84
C THR A 312 -19.42 -0.48 5.01
N PRO A 313 -19.23 -0.13 6.30
CA PRO A 313 -19.82 -0.87 7.41
C PRO A 313 -21.36 -0.85 7.41
N PHE A 314 -21.97 0.28 7.02
CA PHE A 314 -23.44 0.37 6.91
C PHE A 314 -23.98 -0.55 5.82
N LEU A 315 -23.31 -0.62 4.67
CA LEU A 315 -23.68 -1.56 3.61
C LEU A 315 -23.53 -3.02 4.06
N GLY A 316 -22.47 -3.35 4.81
CA GLY A 316 -22.29 -4.65 5.42
C GLY A 316 -23.46 -5.04 6.34
N MET A 317 -23.91 -4.14 7.21
CA MET A 317 -25.06 -4.36 8.08
C MET A 317 -26.41 -4.55 7.33
N PHE A 318 -26.51 -4.08 6.08
CA PHE A 318 -27.71 -4.31 5.25
C PHE A 318 -27.68 -5.68 4.56
N ILE A 319 -26.52 -6.29 4.44
CA ILE A 319 -26.33 -7.59 3.76
C ILE A 319 -26.49 -8.76 4.75
N ASP A 320 -26.14 -8.54 6.03
CA ASP A 320 -26.34 -9.50 7.13
C ASP A 320 -27.81 -9.54 7.60
#